data_161bf172204ac63aa049a52bc687b8d3
#
_entry.id   161bf172204ac63aa049a52bc687b8d3
#
_cell.length_a   1.000
_cell.length_b   1.000
_cell.length_c   1.000
_cell.angle_alpha   90.00
_cell.angle_beta   90.00
_cell.angle_gamma   90.00
#
_symmetry.space_group_name_H-M   'P 1'
#
loop_
_entity.id
_entity.type
_entity.pdbx_description
1 polymer ?
#
loop_
_entity_poly.entity_id
_entity_poly.type
_entity_poly.pdbx_seq_one_letter_code
_entity_poly.pdbx_strand_id
1 'polypeptide(L)'
;MTGPVKDGIINIYKPGGMTSNDVIYKLRQIIGIRKIGHTGTLDPMAEGVLPVLINRASRINEYLDRDLKTYEASLILGVSTDSLDVTGQVVRQCDPSAVTEEEVVGAVRSLFEGGETESSDGSFRGVISQMPPLASAVRIEGRHLYEYVHSDEELPEEIIKKLRPRRVWIDRISVDSVSVPEIKLTIRCSKGTYIRSIVRDIGDAIGCGAAMSSLKRTESGAFRQEESVTVKELAEAARDAGLIDIETEEPLRIKRHSGFGECIPEALTGFVETIDYPLDELGEVLVSGETAGRFFDGWHIPYGECRILKEPEQAEWIERLSEEDQAYDKEEKERNEGSHAGLKLHSEFLKTYRIYYDDADGRRVFVGTAVHSDRYHKLVADKVFLREHPTKKIDKK
;
A
#
# COMPACT_ATOMS: atom_id res chain seq x y z
N MET A 1 -23.81 10.41 22.33
CA MET A 1 -23.89 9.09 21.64
C MET A 1 -23.34 9.31 20.25
N THR A 2 -22.20 8.74 19.95
CA THR A 2 -21.65 8.71 18.60
C THR A 2 -22.61 7.88 17.74
N GLY A 3 -23.06 8.44 16.60
CA GLY A 3 -23.91 7.70 15.67
C GLY A 3 -23.21 6.44 15.13
N PRO A 4 -23.92 5.58 14.39
CA PRO A 4 -23.34 4.34 13.88
C PRO A 4 -22.13 4.60 13.00
N VAL A 5 -21.03 3.87 13.24
CA VAL A 5 -19.79 3.95 12.45
C VAL A 5 -20.08 3.42 11.04
N LYS A 6 -19.76 4.21 10.02
CA LYS A 6 -20.02 3.84 8.62
C LYS A 6 -18.75 3.71 7.80
N ASP A 7 -17.70 4.41 8.17
CA ASP A 7 -16.47 4.52 7.43
C ASP A 7 -15.30 4.19 8.35
N GLY A 8 -14.23 3.64 7.85
CA GLY A 8 -13.02 3.38 8.63
C GLY A 8 -12.08 2.41 7.94
N ILE A 9 -11.06 2.01 8.66
CA ILE A 9 -9.99 1.15 8.17
C ILE A 9 -9.84 -0.01 9.15
N ILE A 10 -9.65 -1.20 8.64
CA ILE A 10 -9.28 -2.36 9.47
C ILE A 10 -7.91 -2.84 9.01
N ASN A 11 -7.00 -2.97 9.95
CA ASN A 11 -5.69 -3.55 9.72
C ASN A 11 -5.79 -5.08 9.76
N ILE A 12 -5.82 -5.73 8.60
CA ILE A 12 -5.97 -7.18 8.49
C ILE A 12 -4.61 -7.87 8.35
N TYR A 13 -4.40 -8.96 9.09
CA TYR A 13 -3.36 -9.93 8.79
C TYR A 13 -3.87 -10.90 7.72
N LYS A 14 -3.34 -10.78 6.50
CA LYS A 14 -3.63 -11.72 5.42
C LYS A 14 -2.82 -13.00 5.64
N PRO A 15 -3.45 -14.18 5.73
CA PRO A 15 -2.69 -15.43 5.77
C PRO A 15 -2.11 -15.78 4.40
N GLY A 16 -1.07 -16.61 4.38
CA GLY A 16 -0.58 -17.26 3.16
C GLY A 16 -1.65 -18.14 2.52
N GLY A 17 -1.56 -18.36 1.21
CA GLY A 17 -2.48 -19.20 0.45
C GLY A 17 -3.80 -18.54 0.04
N MET A 18 -4.06 -17.30 0.44
CA MET A 18 -5.22 -16.52 -0.01
C MET A 18 -4.77 -15.35 -0.89
N THR A 19 -5.57 -15.00 -1.89
CA THR A 19 -5.41 -13.72 -2.59
C THR A 19 -5.94 -12.57 -1.73
N SER A 20 -5.47 -11.34 -1.98
CA SER A 20 -6.03 -10.15 -1.33
C SER A 20 -7.53 -10.00 -1.62
N ASN A 21 -8.01 -10.43 -2.79
CA ASN A 21 -9.43 -10.40 -3.14
C ASN A 21 -10.26 -11.44 -2.37
N ASP A 22 -9.71 -12.61 -2.05
CA ASP A 22 -10.39 -13.60 -1.20
C ASP A 22 -10.63 -13.04 0.20
N VAL A 23 -9.64 -12.34 0.75
CA VAL A 23 -9.79 -11.61 2.02
C VAL A 23 -10.93 -10.59 1.93
N ILE A 24 -10.93 -9.73 0.91
CA ILE A 24 -11.99 -8.75 0.70
C ILE A 24 -13.38 -9.42 0.57
N TYR A 25 -13.46 -10.55 -0.14
CA TYR A 25 -14.72 -11.28 -0.27
C TYR A 25 -15.24 -11.77 1.08
N LYS A 26 -14.37 -12.38 1.91
CA LYS A 26 -14.73 -12.84 3.26
C LYS A 26 -15.13 -11.68 4.16
N LEU A 27 -14.38 -10.58 4.15
CA LEU A 27 -14.69 -9.39 4.94
C LEU A 27 -16.04 -8.76 4.59
N ARG A 28 -16.43 -8.77 3.30
CA ARG A 28 -17.79 -8.35 2.91
C ARG A 28 -18.87 -9.19 3.60
N GLN A 29 -18.66 -10.49 3.70
CA GLN A 29 -19.62 -11.37 4.41
C GLN A 29 -19.62 -11.11 5.91
N ILE A 30 -18.46 -10.95 6.53
CA ILE A 30 -18.32 -10.71 7.97
C ILE A 30 -18.95 -9.37 8.36
N ILE A 31 -18.49 -8.29 7.73
CA ILE A 31 -18.87 -6.91 8.10
C ILE A 31 -20.28 -6.56 7.57
N GLY A 32 -20.66 -7.15 6.43
CA GLY A 32 -21.95 -6.87 5.79
C GLY A 32 -21.97 -5.55 5.01
N ILE A 33 -20.83 -5.12 4.52
CA ILE A 33 -20.68 -3.92 3.68
C ILE A 33 -20.08 -4.33 2.33
N ARG A 34 -20.64 -3.83 1.22
CA ARG A 34 -20.17 -4.15 -0.13
C ARG A 34 -18.96 -3.33 -0.54
N LYS A 35 -18.92 -2.05 -0.16
CA LYS A 35 -17.87 -1.12 -0.55
C LYS A 35 -16.65 -1.27 0.38
N ILE A 36 -15.85 -2.28 0.10
CA ILE A 36 -14.60 -2.59 0.80
C ILE A 36 -13.50 -2.80 -0.23
N GLY A 37 -12.32 -2.23 0.00
CA GLY A 37 -11.12 -2.39 -0.81
C GLY A 37 -9.87 -2.41 0.06
N HIS A 38 -8.70 -2.69 -0.52
CA HIS A 38 -7.42 -2.70 0.19
C HIS A 38 -6.43 -1.70 -0.40
N THR A 39 -5.37 -1.35 0.33
CA THR A 39 -4.39 -0.32 -0.06
C THR A 39 -3.23 -0.84 -0.89
N GLY A 40 -3.09 -2.16 -1.05
CA GLY A 40 -1.98 -2.75 -1.82
C GLY A 40 -2.05 -4.27 -1.83
N THR A 41 -2.01 -4.84 -3.01
CA THR A 41 -2.05 -6.30 -3.22
C THR A 41 -0.86 -6.98 -2.54
N LEU A 42 -1.12 -8.12 -1.93
CA LEU A 42 -0.14 -9.13 -1.55
C LEU A 42 -0.34 -10.35 -2.45
N ASP A 43 0.77 -10.94 -2.88
CA ASP A 43 0.76 -12.20 -3.64
C ASP A 43 0.06 -13.31 -2.84
N PRO A 44 -0.49 -14.37 -3.48
CA PRO A 44 -1.19 -15.44 -2.76
C PRO A 44 -0.35 -16.10 -1.67
N MET A 45 0.93 -16.35 -1.94
CA MET A 45 1.86 -16.95 -0.97
C MET A 45 2.26 -16.00 0.15
N ALA A 46 2.24 -14.69 -0.11
CA ALA A 46 2.65 -13.68 0.87
C ALA A 46 1.62 -13.55 2.00
N GLU A 47 2.10 -13.17 3.17
CA GLU A 47 1.28 -12.93 4.35
C GLU A 47 1.54 -11.55 4.96
N GLY A 48 0.77 -11.18 5.99
CA GLY A 48 0.98 -9.99 6.80
C GLY A 48 -0.01 -8.86 6.54
N VAL A 49 0.41 -7.66 6.88
CA VAL A 49 -0.40 -6.43 6.97
C VAL A 49 -1.10 -6.08 5.65
N LEU A 50 -2.43 -6.04 5.68
CA LEU A 50 -3.30 -5.65 4.56
C LEU A 50 -4.35 -4.66 5.05
N PRO A 51 -4.10 -3.34 5.02
CA PRO A 51 -5.10 -2.37 5.43
C PRO A 51 -6.29 -2.37 4.48
N VAL A 52 -7.49 -2.45 5.05
CA VAL A 52 -8.76 -2.60 4.34
C VAL A 52 -9.62 -1.37 4.59
N LEU A 53 -9.99 -0.69 3.51
CA LEU A 53 -10.73 0.56 3.50
C LEU A 53 -12.23 0.29 3.33
N ILE A 54 -13.05 0.84 4.23
CA ILE A 54 -14.50 0.65 4.26
C ILE A 54 -15.19 1.95 3.83
N ASN A 55 -16.09 1.85 2.87
CA ASN A 55 -16.93 2.93 2.34
C ASN A 55 -16.10 4.14 1.88
N ARG A 56 -16.24 5.32 2.53
CA ARG A 56 -15.57 6.55 2.15
C ARG A 56 -14.06 6.52 2.41
N ALA A 57 -13.58 5.65 3.30
CA ALA A 57 -12.15 5.50 3.52
C ALA A 57 -11.40 5.14 2.23
N SER A 58 -12.05 4.48 1.26
CA SER A 58 -11.42 4.21 -0.05
C SER A 58 -10.91 5.46 -0.78
N ARG A 59 -11.41 6.64 -0.42
CA ARG A 59 -11.00 7.91 -1.05
C ARG A 59 -9.62 8.40 -0.60
N ILE A 60 -9.09 7.88 0.55
CA ILE A 60 -7.75 8.26 0.99
C ILE A 60 -6.65 7.44 0.32
N ASN A 61 -6.99 6.41 -0.47
CA ASN A 61 -6.01 5.47 -1.02
C ASN A 61 -4.86 6.15 -1.78
N GLU A 62 -5.13 7.26 -2.45
CA GLU A 62 -4.10 8.02 -3.18
C GLU A 62 -3.07 8.69 -2.25
N TYR A 63 -3.46 9.08 -1.01
CA TYR A 63 -2.51 9.64 -0.04
C TYR A 63 -1.56 8.55 0.50
N LEU A 64 -2.06 7.30 0.57
CA LEU A 64 -1.28 6.15 1.04
C LEU A 64 -0.28 5.63 -0.01
N ASP A 65 -0.29 6.23 -1.20
CA ASP A 65 0.69 5.92 -2.25
C ASP A 65 2.11 6.35 -1.88
N ARG A 66 2.24 7.31 -0.95
CA ARG A 66 3.50 7.76 -0.39
C ARG A 66 4.04 6.86 0.74
N ASP A 67 3.23 5.93 1.24
CA ASP A 67 3.62 5.08 2.35
C ASP A 67 4.70 4.07 1.95
N LEU A 68 5.72 4.00 2.79
CA LEU A 68 6.70 2.92 2.72
C LEU A 68 6.11 1.63 3.29
N LYS A 69 6.58 0.50 2.78
CA LYS A 69 6.19 -0.84 3.21
C LYS A 69 7.42 -1.61 3.62
N THR A 70 7.33 -2.32 4.75
CA THR A 70 8.41 -3.18 5.24
C THR A 70 8.05 -4.64 5.01
N TYR A 71 9.00 -5.39 4.48
CA TYR A 71 8.87 -6.79 4.18
C TYR A 71 10.01 -7.59 4.81
N GLU A 72 9.68 -8.74 5.39
CA GLU A 72 10.60 -9.83 5.63
C GLU A 72 10.47 -10.81 4.45
N ALA A 73 11.58 -11.08 3.78
CA ALA A 73 11.61 -11.97 2.62
C ALA A 73 12.67 -13.04 2.80
N SER A 74 12.34 -14.29 2.43
CA SER A 74 13.34 -15.33 2.25
C SER A 74 13.47 -15.67 0.77
N LEU A 75 14.68 -15.98 0.34
CA LEU A 75 14.97 -16.48 -1.00
C LEU A 75 15.80 -17.76 -0.93
N ILE A 76 15.69 -18.56 -1.97
CA ILE A 76 16.51 -19.77 -2.17
C ILE A 76 17.37 -19.56 -3.39
N LEU A 77 18.70 -19.63 -3.22
CA LEU A 77 19.68 -19.60 -4.30
C LEU A 77 19.73 -20.93 -5.06
N GLY A 78 20.17 -20.85 -6.31
CA GLY A 78 20.37 -22.02 -7.15
C GLY A 78 19.12 -22.50 -7.88
N VAL A 79 18.00 -21.78 -7.76
CA VAL A 79 16.73 -22.09 -8.41
C VAL A 79 16.13 -20.83 -9.01
N SER A 80 15.81 -20.84 -10.31
CA SER A 80 14.99 -19.81 -10.94
C SER A 80 13.66 -20.42 -11.39
N THR A 81 12.56 -19.68 -11.18
CA THR A 81 11.22 -20.10 -11.57
C THR A 81 10.57 -19.03 -12.47
N ASP A 82 9.57 -19.43 -13.23
CA ASP A 82 8.80 -18.54 -14.11
C ASP A 82 8.00 -17.47 -13.35
N SER A 83 7.52 -17.78 -12.14
CA SER A 83 6.81 -16.84 -11.25
C SER A 83 7.75 -15.98 -10.40
N LEU A 84 9.07 -16.28 -10.37
CA LEU A 84 10.10 -15.70 -9.50
C LEU A 84 9.92 -16.05 -8.01
N ASP A 85 9.03 -16.98 -7.68
CA ASP A 85 8.83 -17.54 -6.35
C ASP A 85 8.73 -19.08 -6.42
N VAL A 86 8.81 -19.75 -5.28
CA VAL A 86 8.83 -21.21 -5.21
C VAL A 86 7.52 -21.91 -5.65
N THR A 87 6.47 -21.16 -5.96
CA THR A 87 5.19 -21.72 -6.43
C THR A 87 5.18 -21.95 -7.94
N GLY A 88 6.11 -21.34 -8.68
CA GLY A 88 6.23 -21.48 -10.13
C GLY A 88 7.00 -22.71 -10.58
N GLN A 89 7.04 -22.91 -11.90
CA GLN A 89 7.81 -23.98 -12.51
C GLN A 89 9.30 -23.63 -12.54
N VAL A 90 10.14 -24.62 -12.22
CA VAL A 90 11.61 -24.43 -12.25
C VAL A 90 12.08 -24.33 -13.70
N VAL A 91 12.73 -23.20 -14.03
CA VAL A 91 13.28 -22.94 -15.38
C VAL A 91 14.81 -23.09 -15.43
N ARG A 92 15.49 -22.96 -14.27
CA ARG A 92 16.94 -23.12 -14.16
C ARG A 92 17.31 -23.63 -12.78
N GLN A 93 18.35 -24.47 -12.72
CA GLN A 93 18.99 -24.90 -11.47
C GLN A 93 20.51 -24.75 -11.58
N CYS A 94 21.14 -24.44 -10.44
CA CYS A 94 22.57 -24.29 -10.27
C CYS A 94 22.94 -24.71 -8.84
N ASP A 95 24.17 -25.17 -8.64
CA ASP A 95 24.67 -25.45 -7.28
C ASP A 95 25.15 -24.15 -6.63
N PRO A 96 24.50 -23.68 -5.54
CA PRO A 96 24.89 -22.45 -4.84
C PRO A 96 25.94 -22.68 -3.73
N SER A 97 26.42 -23.89 -3.52
CA SER A 97 27.23 -24.27 -2.33
C SER A 97 28.53 -23.47 -2.17
N ALA A 98 29.05 -22.87 -3.24
CA ALA A 98 30.25 -22.04 -3.20
C ALA A 98 29.98 -20.57 -2.92
N VAL A 99 28.70 -20.13 -2.84
CA VAL A 99 28.34 -18.72 -2.65
C VAL A 99 28.65 -18.29 -1.22
N THR A 100 29.35 -17.18 -1.10
CA THR A 100 29.75 -16.57 0.17
C THR A 100 28.80 -15.45 0.59
N GLU A 101 28.82 -15.08 1.87
CA GLU A 101 28.08 -13.93 2.39
C GLU A 101 28.50 -12.62 1.71
N GLU A 102 29.80 -12.45 1.44
CA GLU A 102 30.35 -11.27 0.76
C GLU A 102 29.78 -11.13 -0.66
N GLU A 103 29.61 -12.23 -1.41
CA GLU A 103 28.99 -12.22 -2.74
C GLU A 103 27.53 -11.86 -2.66
N VAL A 104 26.79 -12.32 -1.63
CA VAL A 104 25.39 -11.94 -1.40
C VAL A 104 25.24 -10.44 -1.13
N VAL A 105 26.07 -9.91 -0.20
CA VAL A 105 26.10 -8.46 0.12
C VAL A 105 26.50 -7.64 -1.09
N GLY A 106 27.49 -8.11 -1.89
CA GLY A 106 27.91 -7.49 -3.13
C GLY A 106 26.78 -7.46 -4.18
N ALA A 107 25.98 -8.53 -4.29
CA ALA A 107 24.84 -8.60 -5.18
C ALA A 107 23.73 -7.61 -4.76
N VAL A 108 23.44 -7.51 -3.45
CA VAL A 108 22.49 -6.51 -2.95
C VAL A 108 22.97 -5.09 -3.25
N ARG A 109 24.27 -4.80 -3.03
CA ARG A 109 24.86 -3.51 -3.36
C ARG A 109 24.71 -3.17 -4.85
N SER A 110 24.88 -4.15 -5.74
CA SER A 110 24.83 -3.96 -7.19
C SER A 110 23.43 -3.59 -7.74
N LEU A 111 22.36 -3.70 -6.92
CA LEU A 111 21.02 -3.27 -7.32
C LEU A 111 20.91 -1.76 -7.51
N PHE A 112 21.77 -0.99 -6.85
CA PHE A 112 21.66 0.46 -6.79
C PHE A 112 22.42 1.13 -7.94
N GLU A 113 21.75 2.02 -8.66
CA GLU A 113 22.31 2.82 -9.73
C GLU A 113 22.98 4.07 -9.16
N GLY A 114 24.29 4.21 -9.35
CA GLY A 114 25.00 5.50 -9.33
C GLY A 114 25.17 6.20 -7.99
N GLY A 115 25.02 5.52 -6.85
CA GLY A 115 25.29 6.12 -5.57
C GLY A 115 24.46 5.55 -4.43
N GLU A 116 24.72 4.30 -4.12
CA GLU A 116 24.20 3.71 -2.88
C GLU A 116 24.72 4.48 -1.67
N THR A 117 23.89 4.58 -0.66
CA THR A 117 24.32 4.99 0.66
C THR A 117 24.30 3.75 1.56
N GLU A 118 25.48 3.16 1.77
CA GLU A 118 25.64 2.13 2.79
C GLU A 118 25.56 2.81 4.15
N SER A 119 24.63 2.36 4.96
CA SER A 119 24.43 2.85 6.31
C SER A 119 25.45 2.20 7.26
N SER A 120 25.68 2.81 8.42
CA SER A 120 26.61 2.30 9.43
C SER A 120 26.23 0.91 9.97
N ASP A 121 25.01 0.46 9.75
CA ASP A 121 24.48 -0.86 10.13
C ASP A 121 24.61 -1.92 9.00
N GLY A 122 25.29 -1.59 7.90
CA GLY A 122 25.48 -2.49 6.74
C GLY A 122 24.25 -2.61 5.83
N SER A 123 23.20 -1.82 6.04
CA SER A 123 22.07 -1.76 5.13
C SER A 123 22.31 -0.79 3.97
N PHE A 124 21.58 -0.98 2.86
CA PHE A 124 21.68 -0.14 1.67
C PHE A 124 20.37 0.62 1.44
N ARG A 125 20.46 1.83 0.88
CA ARG A 125 19.34 2.67 0.50
C ARG A 125 19.59 3.42 -0.80
N GLY A 126 18.54 3.71 -1.56
CA GLY A 126 18.64 4.46 -2.81
C GLY A 126 17.56 4.09 -3.81
N VAL A 127 17.72 4.58 -5.03
CA VAL A 127 16.84 4.22 -6.15
C VAL A 127 17.39 2.97 -6.82
N ILE A 128 16.51 2.05 -7.17
CA ILE A 128 16.81 0.89 -8.01
C ILE A 128 15.89 0.88 -9.22
N SER A 129 16.38 0.35 -10.34
CA SER A 129 15.60 0.09 -11.54
C SER A 129 15.26 -1.39 -11.61
N GLN A 130 13.97 -1.73 -11.62
CA GLN A 130 13.53 -3.13 -11.66
C GLN A 130 12.58 -3.42 -12.82
N MET A 131 12.80 -4.52 -13.51
CA MET A 131 11.83 -5.06 -14.47
C MET A 131 10.70 -5.76 -13.73
N PRO A 132 9.43 -5.35 -13.93
CA PRO A 132 8.28 -6.01 -13.30
C PRO A 132 8.22 -7.50 -13.64
N PRO A 133 7.72 -8.36 -12.72
CA PRO A 133 7.48 -9.77 -13.04
C PRO A 133 6.37 -9.89 -14.09
N LEU A 134 6.43 -10.93 -14.93
CA LEU A 134 5.37 -11.20 -15.91
C LEU A 134 4.03 -11.47 -15.23
N ALA A 135 4.04 -12.19 -14.11
CA ALA A 135 2.86 -12.40 -13.26
C ALA A 135 2.64 -11.18 -12.34
N SER A 136 2.26 -10.02 -12.92
CA SER A 136 2.01 -8.78 -12.17
C SER A 136 0.74 -8.06 -12.61
N ALA A 137 0.28 -7.10 -11.78
CA ALA A 137 -0.85 -6.24 -12.07
C ALA A 137 -0.53 -5.07 -13.01
N VAL A 138 0.66 -5.04 -13.61
CA VAL A 138 1.02 -4.05 -14.64
C VAL A 138 0.07 -4.19 -15.82
N ARG A 139 -0.43 -3.06 -16.32
CA ARG A 139 -1.29 -3.06 -17.51
C ARG A 139 -0.50 -2.67 -18.75
N ILE A 140 -0.66 -3.49 -19.79
CA ILE A 140 -0.20 -3.19 -21.15
C ILE A 140 -1.42 -3.32 -22.06
N GLU A 141 -1.68 -2.30 -22.88
CA GLU A 141 -2.86 -2.25 -23.78
C GLU A 141 -4.20 -2.51 -23.08
N GLY A 142 -4.32 -2.07 -21.81
CA GLY A 142 -5.56 -2.18 -21.04
C GLY A 142 -5.78 -3.50 -20.32
N ARG A 143 -4.97 -4.54 -20.59
CA ARG A 143 -5.01 -5.85 -19.90
C ARG A 143 -3.88 -5.97 -18.88
N HIS A 144 -4.11 -6.69 -17.79
CA HIS A 144 -3.06 -6.99 -16.81
C HIS A 144 -2.10 -8.06 -17.33
N LEU A 145 -0.81 -7.97 -16.99
CA LEU A 145 0.20 -8.96 -17.41
C LEU A 145 -0.14 -10.36 -16.93
N TYR A 146 -0.64 -10.54 -15.72
CA TYR A 146 -1.04 -11.83 -15.19
C TYR A 146 -2.16 -12.51 -16.02
N GLU A 147 -3.02 -11.71 -16.71
CA GLU A 147 -4.08 -12.24 -17.57
C GLU A 147 -3.52 -12.91 -18.84
N TYR A 148 -2.36 -12.44 -19.31
CA TYR A 148 -1.66 -13.07 -20.43
C TYR A 148 -0.96 -14.36 -19.98
N VAL A 149 -0.38 -14.38 -18.78
CA VAL A 149 0.31 -15.59 -18.25
C VAL A 149 -0.65 -16.73 -17.98
N HIS A 150 -1.89 -16.44 -17.55
CA HIS A 150 -2.91 -17.45 -17.25
C HIS A 150 -3.67 -17.99 -18.47
N SER A 151 -3.45 -17.42 -19.67
CA SER A 151 -4.19 -17.83 -20.87
C SER A 151 -3.61 -19.03 -21.62
N ASP A 152 -2.59 -19.73 -21.08
CA ASP A 152 -1.80 -20.79 -21.75
C ASP A 152 -1.22 -20.35 -23.14
N GLU A 153 -1.30 -19.08 -23.46
CA GLU A 153 -0.71 -18.48 -24.64
C GLU A 153 0.69 -17.97 -24.30
N GLU A 154 1.67 -18.25 -25.14
CA GLU A 154 2.98 -17.60 -25.03
C GLU A 154 2.78 -16.08 -25.09
N LEU A 155 3.37 -15.35 -24.13
CA LEU A 155 3.33 -13.89 -24.12
C LEU A 155 3.88 -13.36 -25.47
N PRO A 156 3.09 -12.59 -26.24
CA PRO A 156 3.55 -12.07 -27.49
C PRO A 156 4.84 -11.26 -27.29
N GLU A 157 5.86 -11.49 -28.12
CA GLU A 157 7.12 -10.73 -28.03
C GLU A 157 6.91 -9.21 -28.02
N GLU A 158 5.84 -8.73 -28.69
CA GLU A 158 5.46 -7.33 -28.74
C GLU A 158 5.07 -6.77 -27.34
N ILE A 159 4.45 -7.60 -26.52
CA ILE A 159 4.09 -7.24 -25.13
C ILE A 159 5.34 -7.19 -24.26
N ILE A 160 6.24 -8.18 -24.41
CA ILE A 160 7.51 -8.21 -23.69
C ILE A 160 8.37 -6.98 -24.05
N LYS A 161 8.41 -6.60 -25.33
CA LYS A 161 9.15 -5.40 -25.80
C LYS A 161 8.56 -4.07 -25.29
N LYS A 162 7.31 -4.07 -24.82
CA LYS A 162 6.67 -2.89 -24.21
C LYS A 162 6.87 -2.80 -22.69
N LEU A 163 7.37 -3.86 -22.06
CA LEU A 163 7.76 -3.81 -20.66
C LEU A 163 8.92 -2.83 -20.49
N ARG A 164 8.83 -2.00 -19.47
CA ARG A 164 9.88 -1.05 -19.12
C ARG A 164 10.30 -1.24 -17.68
N PRO A 165 11.57 -1.06 -17.36
CA PRO A 165 12.02 -0.96 -15.99
C PRO A 165 11.24 0.16 -15.26
N ARG A 166 11.05 -0.01 -13.97
CA ARG A 166 10.46 0.99 -13.10
C ARG A 166 11.44 1.37 -12.03
N ARG A 167 11.60 2.65 -11.79
CA ARG A 167 12.35 3.15 -10.66
C ARG A 167 11.52 3.07 -9.40
N VAL A 168 12.11 2.54 -8.35
CA VAL A 168 11.50 2.44 -7.03
C VAL A 168 12.52 2.85 -5.98
N TRP A 169 12.02 3.42 -4.88
CA TRP A 169 12.85 3.79 -3.76
C TRP A 169 12.95 2.61 -2.78
N ILE A 170 14.18 2.25 -2.44
CA ILE A 170 14.51 1.38 -1.33
C ILE A 170 14.99 2.26 -0.17
N ASP A 171 14.17 2.36 0.87
CA ASP A 171 14.52 3.11 2.07
C ASP A 171 15.53 2.35 2.91
N ARG A 172 15.40 1.03 2.92
CA ARG A 172 16.34 0.12 3.56
C ARG A 172 16.25 -1.28 2.95
N ILE A 173 17.40 -1.89 2.69
CA ILE A 173 17.53 -3.33 2.46
C ILE A 173 18.70 -3.84 3.29
N SER A 174 18.45 -4.86 4.12
CA SER A 174 19.46 -5.54 4.92
C SER A 174 19.48 -7.03 4.62
N VAL A 175 20.66 -7.61 4.68
CA VAL A 175 20.86 -9.06 4.67
C VAL A 175 20.86 -9.52 6.12
N ASP A 176 19.79 -10.18 6.56
CA ASP A 176 19.60 -10.56 7.97
C ASP A 176 20.30 -11.85 8.30
N SER A 177 20.36 -12.79 7.35
CA SER A 177 21.13 -14.03 7.48
C SER A 177 21.44 -14.66 6.11
N VAL A 178 22.60 -15.32 6.05
CA VAL A 178 23.02 -16.14 4.91
C VAL A 178 23.28 -17.56 5.40
N SER A 179 22.43 -18.49 4.97
CA SER A 179 22.55 -19.93 5.28
C SER A 179 22.28 -20.72 3.99
N VAL A 180 23.27 -20.69 3.07
CA VAL A 180 23.10 -21.23 1.73
C VAL A 180 22.44 -22.60 1.74
N PRO A 181 21.34 -22.83 0.98
CA PRO A 181 20.84 -21.96 -0.10
C PRO A 181 19.86 -20.85 0.36
N GLU A 182 19.47 -20.77 1.63
CA GLU A 182 18.50 -19.80 2.13
C GLU A 182 19.18 -18.49 2.54
N ILE A 183 18.60 -17.34 2.12
CA ILE A 183 18.97 -15.99 2.52
C ILE A 183 17.73 -15.26 3.00
N LYS A 184 17.87 -14.49 4.08
CA LYS A 184 16.80 -13.66 4.63
C LYS A 184 17.15 -12.18 4.51
N LEU A 185 16.14 -11.41 4.10
CA LEU A 185 16.25 -9.99 3.86
C LEU A 185 15.13 -9.25 4.58
N THR A 186 15.43 -8.08 5.13
CA THR A 186 14.43 -7.08 5.50
C THR A 186 14.49 -5.93 4.52
N ILE A 187 13.34 -5.57 3.91
CA ILE A 187 13.26 -4.58 2.85
C ILE A 187 12.18 -3.56 3.18
N ARG A 188 12.55 -2.29 3.31
CA ARG A 188 11.61 -1.16 3.41
C ARG A 188 11.68 -0.36 2.12
N CYS A 189 10.53 -0.22 1.43
CA CYS A 189 10.51 0.31 0.08
C CYS A 189 9.22 1.06 -0.25
N SER A 190 9.27 1.84 -1.33
CA SER A 190 8.12 2.57 -1.87
C SER A 190 7.09 1.65 -2.53
N LYS A 191 5.90 2.19 -2.77
CA LYS A 191 4.86 1.54 -3.57
C LYS A 191 5.40 1.14 -4.95
N GLY A 192 4.91 0.00 -5.45
CA GLY A 192 5.25 -0.50 -6.79
C GLY A 192 6.52 -1.34 -6.83
N THR A 193 7.21 -1.51 -5.71
CA THR A 193 8.35 -2.41 -5.58
C THR A 193 7.89 -3.86 -5.61
N TYR A 194 8.48 -4.66 -6.48
CA TYR A 194 8.26 -6.11 -6.57
C TYR A 194 9.42 -6.83 -5.89
N ILE A 195 9.16 -7.39 -4.70
CA ILE A 195 10.19 -8.13 -3.94
C ILE A 195 10.69 -9.33 -4.74
N ARG A 196 9.82 -10.01 -5.49
CA ARG A 196 10.20 -11.11 -6.39
C ARG A 196 11.25 -10.67 -7.43
N SER A 197 11.13 -9.44 -7.98
CA SER A 197 12.13 -8.90 -8.90
C SER A 197 13.47 -8.63 -8.21
N ILE A 198 13.46 -8.11 -6.97
CA ILE A 198 14.69 -7.92 -6.18
C ILE A 198 15.39 -9.27 -5.97
N VAL A 199 14.62 -10.31 -5.61
CA VAL A 199 15.15 -11.68 -5.42
C VAL A 199 15.79 -12.21 -6.70
N ARG A 200 15.12 -12.08 -7.85
CA ARG A 200 15.66 -12.46 -9.16
C ARG A 200 16.97 -11.72 -9.43
N ASP A 201 16.98 -10.39 -9.27
CA ASP A 201 18.11 -9.55 -9.63
C ASP A 201 19.34 -9.87 -8.74
N ILE A 202 19.12 -10.18 -7.45
CA ILE A 202 20.19 -10.70 -6.55
C ILE A 202 20.72 -12.04 -7.06
N GLY A 203 19.83 -12.99 -7.38
CA GLY A 203 20.24 -14.31 -7.90
C GLY A 203 20.97 -14.25 -9.22
N ASP A 204 20.58 -13.33 -10.10
CA ASP A 204 21.23 -13.08 -11.39
C ASP A 204 22.60 -12.42 -11.20
N ALA A 205 22.75 -11.48 -10.28
CA ALA A 205 24.03 -10.84 -9.95
C ALA A 205 25.04 -11.84 -9.38
N ILE A 206 24.58 -12.81 -8.54
CA ILE A 206 25.41 -13.92 -8.05
C ILE A 206 25.73 -14.91 -9.18
N GLY A 207 24.88 -14.99 -10.21
CA GLY A 207 25.07 -15.89 -11.36
C GLY A 207 24.44 -17.29 -11.20
N CYS A 208 23.84 -17.64 -10.06
CA CYS A 208 23.23 -18.94 -9.82
C CYS A 208 21.68 -18.92 -9.87
N GLY A 209 21.06 -17.75 -9.96
CA GLY A 209 19.62 -17.56 -9.89
C GLY A 209 19.06 -17.69 -8.47
N ALA A 210 17.86 -17.14 -8.25
CA ALA A 210 17.14 -17.22 -7.00
C ALA A 210 15.62 -17.23 -7.22
N ALA A 211 14.89 -17.80 -6.26
CA ALA A 211 13.43 -17.74 -6.18
C ALA A 211 13.01 -17.32 -4.76
N MET A 212 11.98 -16.50 -4.66
CA MET A 212 11.42 -16.08 -3.37
C MET A 212 10.70 -17.25 -2.72
N SER A 213 11.10 -17.63 -1.50
CA SER A 213 10.52 -18.76 -0.76
C SER A 213 9.46 -18.34 0.26
N SER A 214 9.58 -17.15 0.81
CA SER A 214 8.55 -16.56 1.68
C SER A 214 8.55 -15.05 1.59
N LEU A 215 7.39 -14.46 1.87
CA LEU A 215 7.22 -13.00 1.95
C LEU A 215 6.19 -12.66 3.00
N LYS A 216 6.58 -11.79 3.94
CA LYS A 216 5.70 -11.25 4.95
C LYS A 216 5.80 -9.73 4.99
N ARG A 217 4.66 -9.05 4.82
CA ARG A 217 4.60 -7.60 5.00
C ARG A 217 4.34 -7.27 6.45
N THR A 218 5.33 -6.76 7.14
CA THR A 218 5.25 -6.40 8.56
C THR A 218 4.68 -5.01 8.78
N GLU A 219 4.86 -4.10 7.80
CA GLU A 219 4.36 -2.74 7.88
C GLU A 219 3.79 -2.24 6.55
N SER A 220 2.80 -1.37 6.61
CA SER A 220 2.25 -0.62 5.47
C SER A 220 1.84 0.78 5.93
N GLY A 221 2.68 1.79 5.71
CA GLY A 221 2.52 3.13 6.28
C GLY A 221 2.42 3.09 7.80
N ALA A 222 1.34 3.62 8.35
CA ALA A 222 1.09 3.63 9.79
C ALA A 222 0.70 2.26 10.37
N PHE A 223 0.35 1.28 9.53
CA PHE A 223 -0.16 -0.02 9.99
C PHE A 223 0.96 -1.01 10.26
N ARG A 224 0.92 -1.66 11.43
CA ARG A 224 1.88 -2.63 11.92
C ARG A 224 1.27 -4.01 12.08
N GLN A 225 2.09 -5.05 11.97
CA GLN A 225 1.64 -6.45 12.11
C GLN A 225 1.05 -6.72 13.50
N GLU A 226 1.65 -6.18 14.55
CA GLU A 226 1.26 -6.38 15.95
C GLU A 226 -0.14 -5.85 16.27
N GLU A 227 -0.63 -4.89 15.46
CA GLU A 227 -1.93 -4.26 15.59
C GLU A 227 -2.95 -4.85 14.61
N SER A 228 -2.56 -5.86 13.84
CA SER A 228 -3.44 -6.47 12.85
C SER A 228 -4.34 -7.54 13.45
N VAL A 229 -5.54 -7.66 12.90
CA VAL A 229 -6.51 -8.72 13.23
C VAL A 229 -6.62 -9.72 12.08
N THR A 230 -6.71 -10.98 12.39
CA THR A 230 -6.93 -12.04 11.38
C THR A 230 -8.39 -12.06 10.90
N VAL A 231 -8.61 -12.58 9.70
CA VAL A 231 -9.96 -12.82 9.17
C VAL A 231 -10.76 -13.74 10.09
N LYS A 232 -10.09 -14.69 10.77
CA LYS A 232 -10.71 -15.65 11.68
C LYS A 232 -11.21 -14.94 12.95
N GLU A 233 -10.37 -14.15 13.61
CA GLU A 233 -10.76 -13.39 14.82
C GLU A 233 -11.93 -12.46 14.55
N LEU A 234 -11.92 -11.76 13.40
CA LEU A 234 -13.02 -10.89 13.02
C LEU A 234 -14.31 -11.68 12.74
N ALA A 235 -14.20 -12.87 12.14
CA ALA A 235 -15.35 -13.76 11.93
C ALA A 235 -15.90 -14.30 13.24
N GLU A 236 -15.05 -14.65 14.20
CA GLU A 236 -15.46 -15.10 15.54
C GLU A 236 -16.22 -14.00 16.28
N ALA A 237 -15.72 -12.78 16.28
CA ALA A 237 -16.41 -11.64 16.88
C ALA A 237 -17.80 -11.38 16.24
N ALA A 238 -17.90 -11.51 14.91
CA ALA A 238 -19.16 -11.37 14.20
C ALA A 238 -20.14 -12.53 14.49
N ARG A 239 -19.64 -13.76 14.62
CA ARG A 239 -20.44 -14.95 15.01
C ARG A 239 -20.98 -14.77 16.43
N ASP A 240 -20.14 -14.38 17.36
CA ASP A 240 -20.53 -14.22 18.78
C ASP A 240 -21.55 -13.09 18.96
N ALA A 241 -21.55 -12.12 18.05
CA ALA A 241 -22.59 -11.10 17.95
C ALA A 241 -23.86 -11.54 17.17
N GLY A 242 -23.94 -12.78 16.70
CA GLY A 242 -25.09 -13.30 15.97
C GLY A 242 -25.28 -12.72 14.56
N LEU A 243 -24.22 -12.22 13.93
CA LEU A 243 -24.27 -11.62 12.60
C LEU A 243 -24.10 -12.64 11.47
N ILE A 244 -23.37 -13.70 11.75
CA ILE A 244 -22.98 -14.76 10.81
C ILE A 244 -22.93 -16.12 11.49
N ASP A 245 -22.96 -17.21 10.69
CA ASP A 245 -22.48 -18.53 11.07
C ASP A 245 -21.15 -18.81 10.39
N ILE A 246 -20.27 -19.57 11.06
CA ILE A 246 -19.08 -20.17 10.48
C ILE A 246 -19.42 -21.62 10.17
N GLU A 247 -19.60 -21.95 8.87
CA GLU A 247 -19.98 -23.31 8.42
C GLU A 247 -18.78 -24.27 8.43
N THR A 248 -17.58 -23.75 8.07
CA THR A 248 -16.31 -24.48 8.14
C THR A 248 -15.18 -23.53 8.51
N GLU A 249 -14.19 -24.04 9.24
CA GLU A 249 -13.00 -23.25 9.59
C GLU A 249 -11.88 -23.32 8.52
N GLU A 250 -11.78 -24.45 7.84
CA GLU A 250 -10.76 -24.70 6.82
C GLU A 250 -11.39 -25.34 5.55
N PRO A 251 -11.49 -24.62 4.46
CA PRO A 251 -11.36 -23.17 4.27
C PRO A 251 -12.52 -22.42 4.95
N LEU A 252 -12.26 -21.25 5.53
CA LEU A 252 -13.28 -20.46 6.23
C LEU A 252 -14.48 -20.16 5.32
N ARG A 253 -15.64 -20.75 5.63
CA ARG A 253 -16.92 -20.51 4.95
C ARG A 253 -17.90 -19.82 5.90
N ILE A 254 -18.53 -18.76 5.41
CA ILE A 254 -19.35 -17.84 6.20
C ILE A 254 -20.74 -17.78 5.60
N LYS A 255 -21.75 -17.92 6.46
CA LYS A 255 -23.15 -17.67 6.11
C LYS A 255 -23.66 -16.47 6.90
N ARG A 256 -24.01 -15.42 6.18
CA ARG A 256 -24.53 -14.20 6.78
C ARG A 256 -26.04 -14.31 7.06
N HIS A 257 -26.47 -13.81 8.23
CA HIS A 257 -27.88 -13.83 8.64
C HIS A 257 -28.74 -12.72 8.03
N SER A 258 -28.13 -11.59 7.65
CA SER A 258 -28.85 -10.43 7.10
C SER A 258 -28.22 -9.94 5.80
N GLY A 259 -28.93 -9.05 5.09
CA GLY A 259 -28.41 -8.38 3.90
C GLY A 259 -27.21 -7.45 4.18
N PHE A 260 -26.67 -6.85 3.12
CA PHE A 260 -25.64 -5.84 3.23
C PHE A 260 -26.23 -4.49 3.66
N GLY A 261 -25.50 -3.77 4.51
CA GLY A 261 -25.85 -2.45 5.02
C GLY A 261 -24.80 -1.40 4.70
N GLU A 262 -24.92 -0.24 5.34
CA GLU A 262 -23.96 0.86 5.22
C GLU A 262 -23.14 1.08 6.50
N CYS A 263 -23.60 0.54 7.63
CA CYS A 263 -22.98 0.73 8.93
C CYS A 263 -22.14 -0.49 9.32
N ILE A 264 -20.99 -0.24 9.92
CA ILE A 264 -20.17 -1.28 10.54
C ILE A 264 -20.93 -1.75 11.80
N PRO A 265 -21.12 -3.05 12.00
CA PRO A 265 -21.76 -3.58 13.21
C PRO A 265 -21.02 -3.12 14.47
N GLU A 266 -21.77 -2.78 15.52
CA GLU A 266 -21.22 -2.27 16.79
C GLU A 266 -20.14 -3.21 17.38
N ALA A 267 -20.39 -4.52 17.33
CA ALA A 267 -19.45 -5.54 17.80
C ALA A 267 -18.09 -5.53 17.09
N LEU A 268 -18.01 -4.93 15.90
CA LEU A 268 -16.78 -4.87 15.10
C LEU A 268 -16.11 -3.49 15.11
N THR A 269 -16.72 -2.50 15.77
CA THR A 269 -16.16 -1.13 15.79
C THR A 269 -14.83 -1.02 16.52
N GLY A 270 -14.56 -1.91 17.46
CA GLY A 270 -13.29 -1.99 18.18
C GLY A 270 -12.07 -2.38 17.30
N PHE A 271 -12.32 -2.90 16.10
CA PHE A 271 -11.26 -3.24 15.12
C PHE A 271 -11.07 -2.16 14.06
N VAL A 272 -11.78 -1.03 14.18
CA VAL A 272 -11.86 -0.02 13.11
C VAL A 272 -11.12 1.23 13.51
N GLU A 273 -10.09 1.56 12.74
CA GLU A 273 -9.40 2.83 12.81
C GLU A 273 -10.15 3.93 12.07
N THR A 274 -9.93 5.17 12.47
CA THR A 274 -10.51 6.34 11.80
C THR A 274 -9.87 6.58 10.43
N ILE A 275 -10.58 7.32 9.55
CA ILE A 275 -10.09 7.59 8.19
C ILE A 275 -8.76 8.36 8.20
N ASP A 276 -8.57 9.24 9.15
CA ASP A 276 -7.40 10.10 9.29
C ASP A 276 -6.21 9.44 10.00
N TYR A 277 -6.42 8.25 10.61
CA TYR A 277 -5.37 7.49 11.30
C TYR A 277 -4.08 7.35 10.49
N PRO A 278 -4.08 6.92 9.21
CA PRO A 278 -2.85 6.74 8.45
C PRO A 278 -2.35 8.00 7.75
N LEU A 279 -2.92 9.17 8.05
CA LEU A 279 -2.60 10.42 7.36
C LEU A 279 -1.70 11.34 8.18
N ASP A 280 -0.97 10.81 9.16
CA ASP A 280 -0.18 11.62 10.10
C ASP A 280 0.93 12.44 9.45
N GLU A 281 1.46 12.00 8.32
CA GLU A 281 2.46 12.76 7.55
C GLU A 281 1.88 14.02 6.88
N LEU A 282 0.56 14.09 6.69
CA LEU A 282 -0.11 15.30 6.21
C LEU A 282 -0.09 16.39 7.29
N GLY A 283 -0.15 17.64 6.87
CA GLY A 283 -0.32 18.77 7.79
C GLY A 283 -1.63 18.67 8.56
N GLU A 284 -1.74 19.44 9.64
CA GLU A 284 -2.95 19.52 10.46
C GLU A 284 -3.39 20.96 10.65
N VAL A 285 -4.69 21.21 10.42
CA VAL A 285 -5.32 22.52 10.51
C VAL A 285 -6.59 22.44 11.32
N LEU A 286 -6.72 23.36 12.29
CA LEU A 286 -7.93 23.56 13.08
C LEU A 286 -8.70 24.77 12.57
N VAL A 287 -10.00 24.59 12.35
CA VAL A 287 -10.92 25.65 11.93
C VAL A 287 -12.10 25.80 12.89
N SER A 288 -12.85 26.89 12.78
CA SER A 288 -14.12 27.06 13.49
C SER A 288 -15.20 26.11 12.93
N GLY A 289 -16.24 25.81 13.72
CA GLY A 289 -17.37 25.02 13.23
C GLY A 289 -18.09 25.66 12.04
N GLU A 290 -18.13 27.00 11.96
CA GLU A 290 -18.68 27.72 10.82
C GLU A 290 -17.83 27.51 9.56
N THR A 291 -16.51 27.64 9.67
CA THR A 291 -15.57 27.40 8.56
C THR A 291 -15.60 25.93 8.13
N ALA A 292 -15.71 24.98 9.08
CA ALA A 292 -15.91 23.56 8.78
C ALA A 292 -17.22 23.32 8.00
N GLY A 293 -18.28 24.06 8.32
CA GLY A 293 -19.55 24.01 7.59
C GLY A 293 -19.42 24.51 6.15
N ARG A 294 -18.74 25.63 5.95
CA ARG A 294 -18.43 26.13 4.60
C ARG A 294 -17.55 25.16 3.81
N PHE A 295 -16.56 24.57 4.46
CA PHE A 295 -15.71 23.56 3.84
C PHE A 295 -16.51 22.31 3.45
N PHE A 296 -17.46 21.88 4.28
CA PHE A 296 -18.39 20.79 3.97
C PHE A 296 -19.20 21.08 2.69
N ASP A 297 -19.60 22.34 2.50
CA ASP A 297 -20.33 22.80 1.29
C ASP A 297 -19.37 23.04 0.08
N GLY A 298 -18.10 22.69 0.19
CA GLY A 298 -17.10 22.75 -0.88
C GLY A 298 -16.34 24.08 -0.99
N TRP A 299 -16.46 24.98 -0.01
CA TRP A 299 -15.74 26.25 -0.01
C TRP A 299 -14.28 26.07 0.42
N HIS A 300 -13.43 26.93 -0.12
CA HIS A 300 -12.03 27.00 0.27
C HIS A 300 -11.85 27.76 1.60
N ILE A 301 -10.81 27.42 2.34
CA ILE A 301 -10.51 28.05 3.62
C ILE A 301 -9.43 29.14 3.43
N PRO A 302 -9.73 30.42 3.68
CA PRO A 302 -8.71 31.47 3.74
C PRO A 302 -7.72 31.19 4.89
N TYR A 303 -6.45 31.49 4.69
CA TYR A 303 -5.41 31.29 5.73
C TYR A 303 -5.72 32.00 7.05
N GLY A 304 -6.35 33.19 7.00
CA GLY A 304 -6.73 33.94 8.19
C GLY A 304 -7.86 33.30 9.02
N GLU A 305 -8.52 32.26 8.51
CA GLU A 305 -9.62 31.57 9.18
C GLU A 305 -9.22 30.17 9.69
N CYS A 306 -7.94 29.85 9.66
CA CYS A 306 -7.43 28.57 10.12
C CYS A 306 -6.23 28.74 11.04
N ARG A 307 -6.05 27.75 11.92
CA ARG A 307 -4.86 27.60 12.75
C ARG A 307 -4.11 26.37 12.30
N ILE A 308 -2.92 26.56 11.75
CA ILE A 308 -2.02 25.45 11.41
C ILE A 308 -1.47 24.88 12.71
N LEU A 309 -1.64 23.60 12.92
CA LEU A 309 -1.15 22.86 14.08
C LEU A 309 0.10 22.03 13.75
N LYS A 310 0.17 21.53 12.51
CA LYS A 310 1.29 20.75 11.98
C LYS A 310 1.46 21.09 10.50
N GLU A 311 2.70 21.32 10.07
CA GLU A 311 3.04 21.39 8.65
C GLU A 311 3.16 19.97 8.06
N PRO A 312 2.89 19.77 6.76
CA PRO A 312 3.09 18.48 6.12
C PRO A 312 4.56 18.04 6.19
N GLU A 313 4.79 16.77 6.43
CA GLU A 313 6.13 16.21 6.43
C GLU A 313 6.66 16.12 4.99
N GLN A 314 7.91 16.56 4.81
CA GLN A 314 8.62 16.43 3.54
C GLN A 314 9.33 15.06 3.54
N ALA A 315 8.96 14.20 2.60
CA ALA A 315 9.64 12.93 2.41
C ALA A 315 10.72 13.11 1.32
N GLU A 316 11.99 13.23 1.72
CA GLU A 316 13.15 13.41 0.83
C GLU A 316 13.16 12.40 -0.34
N TRP A 317 12.75 11.15 -0.08
CA TRP A 317 12.70 10.11 -1.08
C TRP A 317 11.70 10.38 -2.22
N ILE A 318 10.58 11.09 -1.92
CA ILE A 318 9.58 11.48 -2.93
C ILE A 318 10.17 12.49 -3.90
N GLU A 319 10.91 13.46 -3.37
CA GLU A 319 11.58 14.48 -4.19
C GLU A 319 12.64 13.83 -5.07
N ARG A 320 13.50 12.98 -4.50
CA ARG A 320 14.54 12.27 -5.26
C ARG A 320 13.96 11.39 -6.36
N LEU A 321 12.92 10.58 -6.06
CA LEU A 321 12.30 9.73 -7.07
C LEU A 321 11.64 10.56 -8.17
N SER A 322 11.01 11.70 -7.82
CA SER A 322 10.39 12.60 -8.79
C SER A 322 11.40 13.29 -9.71
N GLU A 323 12.54 13.69 -9.18
CA GLU A 323 13.61 14.30 -9.97
C GLU A 323 14.22 13.30 -10.97
N GLU A 324 14.45 12.08 -10.53
CA GLU A 324 15.00 11.02 -11.36
C GLU A 324 13.99 10.51 -12.41
N ASP A 325 12.70 10.41 -12.06
CA ASP A 325 11.64 10.09 -13.01
C ASP A 325 11.50 11.16 -14.08
N GLN A 326 11.61 12.45 -13.71
CA GLN A 326 11.57 13.56 -14.68
C GLN A 326 12.78 13.55 -15.61
N ALA A 327 13.97 13.23 -15.08
CA ALA A 327 15.18 13.09 -15.89
C ALA A 327 15.05 11.92 -16.88
N TYR A 328 14.57 10.77 -16.40
CA TYR A 328 14.34 9.59 -17.23
C TYR A 328 13.27 9.83 -18.31
N ASP A 329 12.15 10.44 -17.96
CA ASP A 329 11.07 10.80 -18.90
C ASP A 329 11.58 11.79 -19.98
N LYS A 330 12.52 12.68 -19.63
CA LYS A 330 13.11 13.62 -20.57
C LYS A 330 14.02 12.91 -21.58
N GLU A 331 14.88 12.01 -21.10
CA GLU A 331 15.74 11.20 -21.97
C GLU A 331 14.94 10.23 -22.84
N GLU A 332 13.83 9.69 -22.36
CA GLU A 332 12.98 8.77 -23.10
C GLU A 332 12.07 9.48 -24.12
N LYS A 333 11.60 10.69 -23.82
CA LYS A 333 10.90 11.56 -24.78
C LYS A 333 11.81 11.97 -25.93
N GLU A 334 13.11 12.11 -25.68
CA GLU A 334 14.10 12.35 -26.72
C GLU A 334 14.41 11.09 -27.56
N ARG A 335 14.11 9.89 -27.05
CA ARG A 335 14.35 8.61 -27.74
C ARG A 335 13.12 7.99 -28.41
N ASN A 336 11.90 8.21 -27.88
CA ASN A 336 10.70 7.60 -28.43
C ASN A 336 9.40 8.30 -27.98
N GLU A 337 8.45 8.40 -28.90
CA GLU A 337 7.08 8.87 -28.68
C GLU A 337 6.24 7.83 -27.92
N GLY A 338 6.27 7.80 -26.61
CA GLY A 338 5.41 6.92 -25.82
C GLY A 338 5.18 7.42 -24.40
N SER A 339 3.93 7.69 -24.03
CA SER A 339 3.55 8.14 -22.71
C SER A 339 3.78 7.06 -21.64
N HIS A 340 4.63 7.31 -20.68
CA HIS A 340 4.79 6.47 -19.48
C HIS A 340 3.96 7.03 -18.33
N ALA A 341 3.15 6.15 -17.74
CA ALA A 341 2.58 6.38 -16.41
C ALA A 341 3.67 6.09 -15.37
N GLY A 342 4.65 7.00 -15.24
CA GLY A 342 5.42 7.11 -14.01
C GLY A 342 4.47 7.28 -12.84
N LEU A 343 4.85 6.87 -11.64
CA LEU A 343 4.15 7.23 -10.42
C LEU A 343 3.99 8.77 -10.46
N LYS A 344 2.79 9.26 -10.79
CA LYS A 344 2.43 10.65 -10.53
C LYS A 344 2.30 10.78 -9.03
N LEU A 345 3.44 10.86 -8.34
CA LEU A 345 3.53 11.43 -7.03
C LEU A 345 3.16 12.89 -7.23
N HIS A 346 1.91 13.21 -6.96
CA HIS A 346 1.45 14.57 -7.03
C HIS A 346 2.31 15.38 -6.05
N SER A 347 3.11 16.30 -6.55
CA SER A 347 3.83 17.32 -5.75
C SER A 347 2.86 18.09 -4.82
N GLU A 348 1.57 18.00 -5.09
CA GLU A 348 0.47 18.51 -4.28
C GLU A 348 0.34 17.84 -2.90
N PHE A 349 0.78 16.57 -2.72
CA PHE A 349 0.71 15.91 -1.41
C PHE A 349 1.64 16.56 -0.37
N LEU A 350 2.73 17.16 -0.79
CA LEU A 350 3.64 17.88 0.09
C LEU A 350 3.02 19.16 0.69
N LYS A 351 1.83 19.55 0.22
CA LYS A 351 1.08 20.73 0.64
C LYS A 351 -0.34 20.37 1.10
N THR A 352 -0.57 19.12 1.47
CA THR A 352 -1.90 18.64 1.86
C THR A 352 -2.04 18.65 3.37
N TYR A 353 -3.20 19.12 3.84
CA TYR A 353 -3.55 19.25 5.25
C TYR A 353 -4.82 18.47 5.57
N ARG A 354 -4.86 17.86 6.75
CA ARG A 354 -6.06 17.35 7.42
C ARG A 354 -6.79 18.51 8.06
N ILE A 355 -8.08 18.62 7.82
CA ILE A 355 -8.91 19.69 8.37
C ILE A 355 -9.74 19.16 9.53
N TYR A 356 -9.66 19.83 10.67
CA TYR A 356 -10.38 19.51 11.89
C TYR A 356 -11.16 20.70 12.43
N TYR A 357 -12.20 20.42 13.20
CA TYR A 357 -12.85 21.39 14.07
C TYR A 357 -13.18 20.73 15.41
N ASP A 358 -13.34 21.54 16.45
CA ASP A 358 -13.81 21.04 17.74
C ASP A 358 -15.34 21.19 17.79
N ASP A 359 -16.06 20.09 18.07
CA ASP A 359 -17.53 20.07 18.19
C ASP A 359 -18.02 20.74 19.48
N ALA A 360 -19.33 20.78 19.70
CA ALA A 360 -19.92 21.40 20.89
C ALA A 360 -19.51 20.73 22.21
N ASP A 361 -19.09 19.47 22.17
CA ASP A 361 -18.57 18.71 23.31
C ASP A 361 -17.05 18.85 23.48
N GLY A 362 -16.38 19.66 22.63
CA GLY A 362 -14.93 19.87 22.60
C GLY A 362 -14.14 18.72 22.00
N ARG A 363 -14.79 17.82 21.26
CA ARG A 363 -14.13 16.71 20.60
C ARG A 363 -13.61 17.16 19.24
N ARG A 364 -12.37 16.77 18.93
CA ARG A 364 -11.78 16.98 17.61
C ARG A 364 -12.40 16.08 16.56
N VAL A 365 -12.92 16.69 15.50
CA VAL A 365 -13.63 15.99 14.42
C VAL A 365 -12.90 16.22 13.09
N PHE A 366 -12.50 15.14 12.43
CA PHE A 366 -11.92 15.18 11.09
C PHE A 366 -12.98 15.54 10.04
N VAL A 367 -12.74 16.57 9.28
CA VAL A 367 -13.66 17.08 8.24
C VAL A 367 -13.29 16.57 6.87
N GLY A 368 -11.99 16.61 6.56
CA GLY A 368 -11.51 16.28 5.23
C GLY A 368 -10.06 16.69 5.01
N THR A 369 -9.68 16.73 3.75
CA THR A 369 -8.35 17.14 3.30
C THR A 369 -8.42 18.37 2.39
N ALA A 370 -7.41 19.21 2.46
CA ALA A 370 -7.26 20.38 1.61
C ALA A 370 -5.81 20.55 1.17
N VAL A 371 -5.62 21.12 -0.02
CA VAL A 371 -4.30 21.41 -0.58
C VAL A 371 -4.00 22.91 -0.48
N HIS A 372 -2.81 23.25 -0.02
CA HIS A 372 -2.36 24.64 -0.01
C HIS A 372 -2.14 25.16 -1.44
N SER A 373 -2.73 26.30 -1.72
CA SER A 373 -2.51 27.03 -2.97
C SER A 373 -1.70 28.29 -2.72
N ASP A 374 -0.43 28.31 -3.13
CA ASP A 374 0.45 29.48 -3.05
C ASP A 374 -0.14 30.68 -3.81
N ARG A 375 -0.76 30.42 -4.97
CA ARG A 375 -1.34 31.46 -5.85
C ARG A 375 -2.46 32.24 -5.17
N TYR A 376 -3.26 31.58 -4.34
CA TYR A 376 -4.48 32.16 -3.77
C TYR A 376 -4.41 32.34 -2.26
N HIS A 377 -3.30 31.97 -1.62
CA HIS A 377 -3.13 32.02 -0.16
C HIS A 377 -4.30 31.42 0.62
N LYS A 378 -4.73 30.22 0.21
CA LYS A 378 -5.85 29.50 0.82
C LYS A 378 -5.68 28.00 0.72
N LEU A 379 -6.40 27.28 1.57
CA LEU A 379 -6.55 25.83 1.50
C LEU A 379 -7.72 25.51 0.55
N VAL A 380 -7.43 24.82 -0.53
CA VAL A 380 -8.41 24.37 -1.53
C VAL A 380 -8.94 23.02 -1.09
N ALA A 381 -10.26 22.90 -0.94
CA ALA A 381 -10.90 21.66 -0.55
C ALA A 381 -10.58 20.56 -1.59
N ASP A 382 -10.09 19.42 -1.10
CA ASP A 382 -9.81 18.24 -1.92
C ASP A 382 -10.84 17.14 -1.62
N LYS A 383 -10.92 16.65 -0.37
CA LYS A 383 -11.89 15.63 0.01
C LYS A 383 -12.64 15.99 1.28
N VAL A 384 -13.95 15.79 1.28
CA VAL A 384 -14.81 15.97 2.45
C VAL A 384 -15.28 14.60 2.94
N PHE A 385 -15.06 14.30 4.22
CA PHE A 385 -15.39 13.03 4.86
C PHE A 385 -16.57 13.11 5.83
N LEU A 386 -16.91 14.30 6.32
CA LEU A 386 -18.13 14.45 7.14
C LEU A 386 -19.37 13.96 6.39
N ARG A 387 -20.29 13.35 7.12
CA ARG A 387 -21.59 12.90 6.59
C ARG A 387 -22.71 13.88 6.87
N GLU A 388 -22.56 14.70 7.88
CA GLU A 388 -23.53 15.69 8.33
C GLU A 388 -22.87 17.07 8.43
N HIS A 389 -23.65 18.10 8.14
CA HIS A 389 -23.12 19.45 8.17
C HIS A 389 -22.87 19.89 9.64
N PRO A 390 -21.68 20.45 9.97
CA PRO A 390 -21.28 20.75 11.35
C PRO A 390 -22.23 21.68 12.11
N THR A 391 -22.85 22.62 11.40
CA THR A 391 -23.67 23.69 12.02
C THR A 391 -25.16 23.64 11.69
N LYS A 392 -25.59 22.83 10.71
CA LYS A 392 -27.02 22.65 10.40
C LYS A 392 -27.60 21.61 11.34
N LYS A 393 -28.43 22.03 12.30
CA LYS A 393 -29.31 21.09 13.00
C LYS A 393 -30.25 20.47 11.96
N ILE A 394 -30.23 19.15 11.85
CA ILE A 394 -31.23 18.42 11.06
C ILE A 394 -32.54 18.62 11.83
N ASP A 395 -33.43 19.47 11.33
CA ASP A 395 -34.83 19.46 11.75
C ASP A 395 -35.39 18.07 11.37
N LYS A 396 -35.39 17.14 12.35
CA LYS A 396 -36.10 15.89 12.22
C LYS A 396 -37.59 16.21 12.15
N LYS A 397 -38.12 16.27 10.92
CA LYS A 397 -39.55 16.13 10.67
C LYS A 397 -39.95 14.67 10.74
#